data_8d1437461b0d153686de7103120dcd0a
#
_entry.id   8d1437461b0d153686de7103120dcd0a
#
_cell.length_a   1.000
_cell.length_b   1.000
_cell.length_c   1.000
_cell.angle_alpha   90.00
_cell.angle_beta   90.00
_cell.angle_gamma   90.00
#
_symmetry.space_group_name_H-M   'P 1'
#
loop_
_entity.id
_entity.type
_entity.pdbx_description
1 polymer ?
#
loop_
_entity_poly.entity_id
_entity_poly.type
_entity_poly.pdbx_seq_one_letter_code
_entity_poly.pdbx_strand_id
1 'polypeptide(L)'
;MAVSDMVNLSGLLDEAKCFELVRQHRWPDGVRCPDCDSAVVIRNGHDDGQRHRQRYLCKACHGRFDDLSGTVLAGHHQPLRVWVLCLYLMGLNLSSRQIAEELGLCTSEAQAMTEHLRHGLVSRTPTAKLQGEVEADEVYIVAGHKGQPAEVEKRGARDGGAGFRARRDAARWRRTSHQSSG
;
A
#
# COMPACT_ATOMS: atom_id res chain seq x y z
N MET A 1 20.02 -0.92 -24.02
CA MET A 1 19.85 -1.80 -22.86
C MET A 1 19.54 -0.92 -21.67
N ALA A 2 18.38 -1.11 -21.04
CA ALA A 2 18.04 -0.38 -19.83
C ALA A 2 18.93 -0.89 -18.70
N VAL A 3 19.27 -0.03 -17.74
CA VAL A 3 20.08 -0.40 -16.55
C VAL A 3 19.41 -1.52 -15.75
N SER A 4 18.08 -1.61 -15.81
CA SER A 4 17.26 -2.68 -15.23
C SER A 4 17.57 -4.09 -15.75
N ASP A 5 18.09 -4.22 -16.99
CA ASP A 5 18.51 -5.52 -17.54
C ASP A 5 19.83 -6.03 -16.93
N MET A 6 20.59 -5.17 -16.27
CA MET A 6 21.91 -5.51 -15.72
C MET A 6 21.88 -5.89 -14.23
N VAL A 7 20.88 -5.40 -13.47
CA VAL A 7 20.81 -5.64 -12.02
C VAL A 7 19.37 -5.97 -11.63
N ASN A 8 19.12 -7.25 -11.38
CA ASN A 8 17.85 -7.67 -10.77
C ASN A 8 17.94 -7.49 -9.24
N LEU A 9 17.36 -6.40 -8.72
CA LEU A 9 17.35 -6.07 -7.30
C LEU A 9 16.78 -7.19 -6.43
N SER A 10 15.82 -7.95 -6.95
CA SER A 10 15.23 -9.06 -6.20
C SER A 10 16.21 -10.20 -5.91
N GLY A 11 17.23 -10.37 -6.76
CA GLY A 11 18.29 -11.34 -6.55
C GLY A 11 19.34 -10.95 -5.49
N LEU A 12 19.42 -9.65 -5.16
CA LEU A 12 20.39 -9.14 -4.17
C LEU A 12 19.92 -9.29 -2.72
N LEU A 13 18.63 -9.46 -2.50
CA LEU A 13 18.05 -9.63 -1.17
C LEU A 13 17.99 -11.11 -0.78
N ASP A 14 18.51 -11.38 0.42
CA ASP A 14 18.41 -12.71 1.04
C ASP A 14 17.01 -12.90 1.63
N GLU A 15 16.32 -13.95 1.16
CA GLU A 15 14.98 -14.32 1.62
C GLU A 15 14.94 -14.60 3.13
N ALA A 16 15.99 -15.23 3.67
CA ALA A 16 16.09 -15.52 5.10
C ALA A 16 16.08 -14.24 5.94
N LYS A 17 16.82 -13.21 5.49
CA LYS A 17 16.86 -11.90 6.16
C LYS A 17 15.52 -11.18 6.08
N CYS A 18 14.79 -11.32 4.97
CA CYS A 18 13.44 -10.75 4.85
C CYS A 18 12.48 -11.36 5.89
N PHE A 19 12.51 -12.69 6.07
CA PHE A 19 11.70 -13.35 7.10
C PHE A 19 12.14 -12.96 8.52
N GLU A 20 13.42 -12.82 8.77
CA GLU A 20 13.93 -12.35 10.05
C GLU A 20 13.47 -10.93 10.37
N LEU A 21 13.55 -10.01 9.40
CA LEU A 21 13.06 -8.64 9.52
C LEU A 21 11.56 -8.61 9.87
N VAL A 22 10.74 -9.39 9.15
CA VAL A 22 9.31 -9.49 9.44
C VAL A 22 9.06 -9.99 10.86
N ARG A 23 9.77 -11.03 11.31
CA ARG A 23 9.62 -11.56 12.69
C ARG A 23 9.98 -10.52 13.73
N GLN A 24 11.10 -9.79 13.56
CA GLN A 24 11.54 -8.74 14.49
C GLN A 24 10.52 -7.61 14.62
N HIS A 25 9.96 -7.15 13.50
CA HIS A 25 8.93 -6.11 13.51
C HIS A 25 7.58 -6.60 14.05
N ARG A 26 7.22 -7.84 13.76
CA ARG A 26 5.94 -8.39 14.17
C ARG A 26 5.91 -8.78 15.64
N TRP A 27 6.99 -9.33 16.13
CA TRP A 27 7.10 -9.90 17.46
C TRP A 27 8.41 -9.48 18.15
N PRO A 28 8.57 -8.20 18.50
CA PRO A 28 9.79 -7.71 19.14
C PRO A 28 10.06 -8.41 20.48
N ASP A 29 9.00 -8.77 21.22
CA ASP A 29 9.06 -9.41 22.53
C ASP A 29 8.84 -10.94 22.46
N GLY A 30 8.92 -11.53 21.28
CA GLY A 30 8.69 -12.95 21.05
C GLY A 30 7.35 -13.29 20.41
N VAL A 31 7.28 -14.47 19.81
CA VAL A 31 6.14 -14.91 19.00
C VAL A 31 4.88 -15.06 19.85
N ARG A 32 3.78 -14.45 19.40
CA ARG A 32 2.44 -14.56 19.99
C ARG A 32 1.43 -15.09 18.98
N CYS A 33 0.45 -15.83 19.48
CA CYS A 33 -0.64 -16.35 18.65
C CYS A 33 -1.52 -15.20 18.15
N PRO A 34 -1.79 -15.08 16.83
CA PRO A 34 -2.65 -14.03 16.30
C PRO A 34 -4.12 -14.16 16.70
N ASP A 35 -4.57 -15.37 17.11
CA ASP A 35 -5.98 -15.63 17.42
C ASP A 35 -6.31 -15.41 18.91
N CYS A 36 -5.40 -15.78 19.83
CA CYS A 36 -5.65 -15.73 21.28
C CYS A 36 -4.57 -14.97 22.07
N ASP A 37 -3.61 -14.35 21.41
CA ASP A 37 -2.49 -13.58 21.99
C ASP A 37 -1.61 -14.34 23.00
N SER A 38 -1.75 -15.66 23.08
CA SER A 38 -0.94 -16.50 23.97
C SER A 38 0.52 -16.51 23.55
N ALA A 39 1.43 -16.41 24.51
CA ALA A 39 2.87 -16.61 24.30
C ALA A 39 3.30 -18.09 24.32
N VAL A 40 2.38 -19.00 24.66
CA VAL A 40 2.68 -20.45 24.70
C VAL A 40 2.60 -21.03 23.30
N VAL A 41 3.62 -20.74 22.51
CA VAL A 41 3.75 -21.09 21.11
C VAL A 41 4.97 -21.97 20.91
N ILE A 42 4.83 -23.02 20.10
CA ILE A 42 5.97 -23.87 19.68
C ILE A 42 6.18 -23.76 18.17
N ARG A 43 7.43 -23.90 17.75
CA ARG A 43 7.80 -24.03 16.34
C ARG A 43 7.32 -25.37 15.80
N ASN A 44 6.67 -25.36 14.64
CA ASN A 44 6.08 -26.54 14.00
C ASN A 44 6.59 -26.69 12.55
N GLY A 45 7.91 -26.76 12.40
CA GLY A 45 8.57 -26.90 11.10
C GLY A 45 8.51 -25.62 10.24
N HIS A 46 8.83 -25.79 8.98
CA HIS A 46 8.87 -24.72 7.97
C HIS A 46 7.84 -24.98 6.88
N ASP A 47 7.61 -23.97 6.04
CA ASP A 47 6.78 -24.12 4.86
C ASP A 47 7.52 -24.90 3.76
N ASP A 48 6.82 -25.76 3.03
CA ASP A 48 7.43 -26.63 2.02
C ASP A 48 7.89 -25.85 0.78
N GLY A 49 7.18 -24.77 0.43
CA GLY A 49 7.52 -23.90 -0.69
C GLY A 49 8.48 -22.77 -0.33
N GLN A 50 8.46 -22.34 0.93
CA GLN A 50 9.25 -21.22 1.43
C GLN A 50 10.05 -21.65 2.68
N ARG A 51 11.22 -22.23 2.49
CA ARG A 51 12.05 -22.84 3.54
C ARG A 51 12.35 -21.93 4.74
N HIS A 52 12.33 -20.61 4.56
CA HIS A 52 12.61 -19.62 5.60
C HIS A 52 11.37 -19.17 6.36
N ARG A 53 10.17 -19.57 5.88
CA ARG A 53 8.88 -19.31 6.52
C ARG A 53 8.66 -20.31 7.64
N GLN A 54 8.72 -19.83 8.89
CA GLN A 54 8.51 -20.65 10.07
C GLN A 54 7.03 -20.84 10.35
N ARG A 55 6.62 -22.09 10.57
CA ARG A 55 5.27 -22.45 11.07
C ARG A 55 5.29 -22.57 12.58
N TYR A 56 4.17 -22.25 13.19
CA TYR A 56 3.96 -22.28 14.63
C TYR A 56 2.65 -23.01 14.99
N LEU A 57 2.62 -23.53 16.21
CA LEU A 57 1.43 -24.11 16.84
C LEU A 57 1.23 -23.45 18.21
N CYS A 58 0.06 -22.85 18.42
CA CYS A 58 -0.34 -22.36 19.74
C CYS A 58 -0.79 -23.52 20.63
N LYS A 59 -0.25 -23.59 21.85
CA LYS A 59 -0.66 -24.63 22.83
C LYS A 59 -1.95 -24.28 23.56
N ALA A 60 -2.35 -22.99 23.57
CA ALA A 60 -3.56 -22.54 24.26
C ALA A 60 -4.83 -22.78 23.42
N CYS A 61 -4.85 -22.37 22.14
CA CYS A 61 -6.01 -22.49 21.27
C CYS A 61 -5.87 -23.58 20.19
N HIS A 62 -4.71 -24.25 20.11
CA HIS A 62 -4.37 -25.23 19.08
C HIS A 62 -4.37 -24.68 17.64
N GLY A 63 -4.43 -23.37 17.48
CA GLY A 63 -4.33 -22.70 16.18
C GLY A 63 -2.94 -22.86 15.56
N ARG A 64 -2.90 -23.08 14.24
CA ARG A 64 -1.67 -23.13 13.45
C ARG A 64 -1.52 -21.82 12.67
N PHE A 65 -0.34 -21.25 12.70
CA PHE A 65 -0.03 -20.02 11.99
C PHE A 65 1.45 -20.00 11.58
N ASP A 66 1.84 -19.01 10.82
CA ASP A 66 3.20 -18.83 10.35
C ASP A 66 3.64 -17.36 10.42
N ASP A 67 4.85 -17.08 9.95
CA ASP A 67 5.42 -15.73 9.94
C ASP A 67 4.54 -14.68 9.25
N LEU A 68 3.69 -15.06 8.30
CA LEU A 68 2.86 -14.15 7.49
C LEU A 68 1.38 -14.19 7.82
N SER A 69 0.91 -15.18 8.58
CA SER A 69 -0.51 -15.35 8.94
C SER A 69 -1.09 -14.11 9.59
N GLY A 70 -2.27 -13.65 9.12
CA GLY A 70 -2.91 -12.42 9.61
C GLY A 70 -2.21 -11.13 9.19
N THR A 71 -1.29 -11.18 8.24
CA THR A 71 -0.68 -10.00 7.61
C THR A 71 -1.18 -9.82 6.18
N VAL A 72 -0.94 -8.66 5.60
CA VAL A 72 -1.21 -8.40 4.17
C VAL A 72 -0.38 -9.29 3.23
N LEU A 73 0.66 -9.93 3.73
CA LEU A 73 1.56 -10.78 2.97
C LEU A 73 1.14 -12.26 2.99
N ALA A 74 0.02 -12.60 3.65
CA ALA A 74 -0.48 -13.97 3.72
C ALA A 74 -1.09 -14.41 2.38
N GLY A 75 -0.91 -15.69 2.03
CA GLY A 75 -1.58 -16.31 0.87
C GLY A 75 -1.02 -15.94 -0.50
N HIS A 76 0.13 -15.31 -0.60
CA HIS A 76 0.75 -14.92 -1.86
C HIS A 76 1.83 -15.90 -2.31
N HIS A 77 1.95 -16.05 -3.65
CA HIS A 77 2.92 -16.95 -4.29
C HIS A 77 4.30 -16.30 -4.48
N GLN A 78 4.35 -14.96 -4.58
CA GLN A 78 5.60 -14.24 -4.76
C GLN A 78 6.50 -14.35 -3.52
N PRO A 79 7.83 -14.50 -3.70
CA PRO A 79 8.79 -14.52 -2.61
C PRO A 79 8.69 -13.26 -1.73
N LEU A 80 8.94 -13.41 -0.43
CA LEU A 80 8.84 -12.29 0.52
C LEU A 80 9.77 -11.12 0.15
N ARG A 81 10.97 -11.42 -0.38
CA ARG A 81 11.91 -10.38 -0.84
C ARG A 81 11.32 -9.48 -1.91
N VAL A 82 10.48 -10.01 -2.81
CA VAL A 82 9.81 -9.22 -3.86
C VAL A 82 8.78 -8.27 -3.24
N TRP A 83 8.05 -8.72 -2.22
CA TRP A 83 7.13 -7.88 -1.46
C TRP A 83 7.83 -6.77 -0.69
N VAL A 84 8.95 -7.08 -0.04
CA VAL A 84 9.77 -6.09 0.69
C VAL A 84 10.30 -5.03 -0.26
N LEU A 85 10.81 -5.43 -1.43
CA LEU A 85 11.26 -4.49 -2.45
C LEU A 85 10.11 -3.66 -3.03
N CYS A 86 8.97 -4.27 -3.33
CA CYS A 86 7.79 -3.56 -3.79
C CYS A 86 7.39 -2.46 -2.81
N LEU A 87 7.34 -2.77 -1.52
CA LEU A 87 7.05 -1.80 -0.47
C LEU A 87 8.09 -0.67 -0.41
N TYR A 88 9.37 -0.99 -0.53
CA TYR A 88 10.46 -0.01 -0.57
C TYR A 88 10.33 0.93 -1.78
N LEU A 89 10.12 0.38 -2.99
CA LEU A 89 9.96 1.16 -4.21
C LEU A 89 8.68 2.03 -4.19
N MET A 90 7.60 1.55 -3.55
CA MET A 90 6.42 2.37 -3.27
C MET A 90 6.75 3.54 -2.34
N GLY A 91 7.58 3.34 -1.34
CA GLY A 91 8.06 4.41 -0.44
C GLY A 91 8.88 5.48 -1.17
N LEU A 92 9.51 5.12 -2.28
CA LEU A 92 10.19 6.06 -3.19
C LEU A 92 9.25 6.73 -4.21
N ASN A 93 7.94 6.51 -4.12
CA ASN A 93 6.90 7.02 -5.02
C ASN A 93 7.05 6.57 -6.48
N LEU A 94 7.63 5.40 -6.74
CA LEU A 94 7.67 4.84 -8.08
C LEU A 94 6.27 4.40 -8.52
N SER A 95 5.99 4.56 -9.83
CA SER A 95 4.76 4.04 -10.44
C SER A 95 4.78 2.52 -10.51
N SER A 96 3.60 1.88 -10.57
CA SER A 96 3.50 0.41 -10.69
C SER A 96 4.22 -0.15 -11.93
N ARG A 97 4.30 0.66 -13.00
CA ARG A 97 5.06 0.29 -14.19
C ARG A 97 6.57 0.24 -13.94
N GLN A 98 7.12 1.28 -13.27
CA GLN A 98 8.53 1.31 -12.90
C GLN A 98 8.87 0.19 -11.91
N ILE A 99 7.99 -0.07 -10.94
CA ILE A 99 8.14 -1.19 -10.00
C ILE A 99 8.18 -2.52 -10.75
N ALA A 100 7.32 -2.70 -11.75
CA ALA A 100 7.33 -3.91 -12.59
C ALA A 100 8.65 -4.09 -13.32
N GLU A 101 9.15 -3.02 -13.94
CA GLU A 101 10.43 -3.00 -14.65
C GLU A 101 11.60 -3.36 -13.71
N GLU A 102 11.67 -2.77 -12.52
CA GLU A 102 12.73 -3.00 -11.53
C GLU A 102 12.70 -4.43 -10.92
N LEU A 103 11.51 -4.98 -10.74
CA LEU A 103 11.34 -6.31 -10.13
C LEU A 103 11.29 -7.45 -11.16
N GLY A 104 11.28 -7.13 -12.46
CA GLY A 104 11.12 -8.12 -13.52
C GLY A 104 9.74 -8.78 -13.53
N LEU A 105 8.69 -8.04 -13.14
CA LEU A 105 7.31 -8.49 -13.10
C LEU A 105 6.50 -7.91 -14.27
N CYS A 106 5.33 -8.49 -14.54
CA CYS A 106 4.38 -7.82 -15.44
C CYS A 106 3.69 -6.66 -14.71
N THR A 107 3.29 -5.62 -15.46
CA THR A 107 2.69 -4.40 -14.88
C THR A 107 1.41 -4.67 -14.10
N SER A 108 0.59 -5.63 -14.57
CA SER A 108 -0.64 -6.03 -13.87
C SER A 108 -0.36 -6.67 -12.51
N GLU A 109 0.70 -7.46 -12.41
CA GLU A 109 1.13 -8.09 -11.17
C GLU A 109 1.66 -7.06 -10.16
N ALA A 110 2.54 -6.17 -10.61
CA ALA A 110 3.03 -5.07 -9.77
C ALA A 110 1.89 -4.13 -9.33
N GLN A 111 0.90 -3.88 -10.20
CA GLN A 111 -0.29 -3.12 -9.83
C GLN A 111 -1.10 -3.84 -8.74
N ALA A 112 -1.40 -5.11 -8.90
CA ALA A 112 -2.12 -5.90 -7.90
C ALA A 112 -1.38 -5.92 -6.56
N MET A 113 -0.04 -6.08 -6.57
CA MET A 113 0.79 -6.03 -5.37
C MET A 113 0.71 -4.67 -4.67
N THR A 114 0.85 -3.57 -5.42
CA THR A 114 0.79 -2.22 -4.85
C THR A 114 -0.59 -1.87 -4.30
N GLU A 115 -1.66 -2.29 -4.97
CA GLU A 115 -3.03 -2.14 -4.47
C GLU A 115 -3.24 -2.92 -3.17
N HIS A 116 -2.77 -4.16 -3.14
CA HIS A 116 -2.89 -5.01 -1.96
C HIS A 116 -2.16 -4.42 -0.74
N LEU A 117 -0.95 -3.92 -0.92
CA LEU A 117 -0.18 -3.24 0.14
C LEU A 117 -0.89 -1.97 0.62
N ARG A 118 -1.44 -1.14 -0.28
CA ARG A 118 -2.21 0.05 0.10
C ARG A 118 -3.46 -0.31 0.90
N HIS A 119 -4.20 -1.32 0.47
CA HIS A 119 -5.36 -1.82 1.22
C HIS A 119 -4.99 -2.25 2.64
N GLY A 120 -3.89 -2.96 2.79
CA GLY A 120 -3.41 -3.39 4.10
C GLY A 120 -2.99 -2.23 5.01
N LEU A 121 -2.45 -1.15 4.45
CA LEU A 121 -2.12 0.07 5.20
C LEU A 121 -3.39 0.79 5.65
N VAL A 122 -4.34 1.00 4.74
CA VAL A 122 -5.60 1.70 5.05
C VAL A 122 -6.41 0.96 6.12
N SER A 123 -6.51 -0.36 6.04
CA SER A 123 -7.26 -1.16 7.01
C SER A 123 -6.70 -1.11 8.44
N ARG A 124 -5.44 -0.74 8.61
CA ARG A 124 -4.75 -0.64 9.90
C ARG A 124 -4.51 0.79 10.38
N THR A 125 -4.81 1.78 9.54
CA THR A 125 -4.69 3.18 9.94
C THR A 125 -5.75 3.50 10.99
N PRO A 126 -5.37 3.92 12.20
CA PRO A 126 -6.35 4.34 13.20
C PRO A 126 -7.13 5.53 12.66
N THR A 127 -8.42 5.61 12.99
CA THR A 127 -9.23 6.79 12.65
C THR A 127 -8.62 8.00 13.32
N ALA A 128 -7.93 8.84 12.55
CA ALA A 128 -7.35 10.06 13.05
C ALA A 128 -8.46 11.03 13.45
N LYS A 129 -8.45 11.47 14.71
CA LYS A 129 -9.30 12.59 15.15
C LYS A 129 -8.50 13.87 14.90
N LEU A 130 -9.00 14.69 14.00
CA LEU A 130 -8.44 16.02 13.76
C LEU A 130 -8.70 16.89 14.99
N GLN A 131 -7.66 17.55 15.52
CA GLN A 131 -7.74 18.46 16.65
C GLN A 131 -7.01 19.77 16.30
N GLY A 132 -7.56 20.90 16.76
CA GLY A 132 -7.01 22.22 16.47
C GLY A 132 -7.58 22.82 15.20
N GLU A 133 -6.81 23.74 14.59
CA GLU A 133 -7.17 24.41 13.36
C GLU A 133 -6.93 23.47 12.18
N VAL A 134 -7.97 23.20 11.37
CA VAL A 134 -7.91 22.29 10.23
C VAL A 134 -8.21 23.07 8.97
N GLU A 135 -7.27 23.09 8.04
CA GLU A 135 -7.48 23.60 6.69
C GLU A 135 -7.94 22.48 5.78
N ALA A 136 -9.04 22.67 5.07
CA ALA A 136 -9.53 21.76 4.05
C ALA A 136 -9.48 22.45 2.69
N ASP A 137 -8.88 21.78 1.70
CA ASP A 137 -8.89 22.24 0.30
C ASP A 137 -9.77 21.31 -0.53
N GLU A 138 -10.65 21.89 -1.34
CA GLU A 138 -11.52 21.15 -2.23
C GLU A 138 -10.96 21.18 -3.65
N VAL A 139 -10.66 20.00 -4.21
CA VAL A 139 -10.25 19.86 -5.60
C VAL A 139 -11.43 19.35 -6.43
N TYR A 140 -11.95 20.19 -7.32
CA TYR A 140 -12.96 19.79 -8.29
C TYR A 140 -12.31 19.11 -9.49
N ILE A 141 -12.48 17.79 -9.61
CA ILE A 141 -12.07 17.04 -10.79
C ILE A 141 -13.27 17.00 -11.75
N VAL A 142 -13.14 17.68 -12.88
CA VAL A 142 -14.11 17.56 -13.96
C VAL A 142 -13.98 16.16 -14.55
N ALA A 143 -14.97 15.31 -14.30
CA ALA A 143 -15.04 13.98 -14.89
C ALA A 143 -15.12 14.12 -16.41
N GLY A 144 -14.17 13.55 -17.14
CA GLY A 144 -14.25 13.45 -18.59
C GLY A 144 -15.43 12.55 -19.01
N HIS A 145 -16.01 12.83 -20.16
CA HIS A 145 -17.13 12.05 -20.72
C HIS A 145 -16.68 10.67 -21.23
N LYS A 146 -15.83 9.97 -20.49
CA LYS A 146 -15.33 8.64 -20.85
C LYS A 146 -16.51 7.66 -20.89
N GLY A 147 -16.83 7.15 -22.08
CA GLY A 147 -17.94 6.24 -22.30
C GLY A 147 -19.24 6.92 -22.81
N GLN A 148 -19.24 8.22 -23.08
CA GLN A 148 -20.35 8.95 -23.71
C GLN A 148 -19.89 9.66 -24.99
N PRO A 149 -19.70 8.95 -26.12
CA PRO A 149 -19.17 9.51 -27.37
C PRO A 149 -20.05 10.66 -27.92
N ALA A 150 -21.37 10.58 -27.74
CA ALA A 150 -22.31 11.60 -28.19
C ALA A 150 -22.16 12.96 -27.47
N GLU A 151 -21.66 12.98 -26.23
CA GLU A 151 -21.38 14.23 -25.53
C GLU A 151 -20.05 14.87 -25.95
N VAL A 152 -19.09 14.02 -26.37
CA VAL A 152 -17.80 14.48 -26.91
C VAL A 152 -18.02 15.13 -28.28
N GLU A 153 -18.88 14.55 -29.13
CA GLU A 153 -19.18 15.03 -30.47
C GLU A 153 -19.92 16.38 -30.45
N LYS A 154 -20.83 16.63 -29.47
CA LYS A 154 -21.53 17.90 -29.28
C LYS A 154 -20.62 19.08 -28.92
N ARG A 155 -19.47 18.83 -28.31
CA ARG A 155 -18.49 19.89 -27.95
C ARG A 155 -17.49 20.21 -29.05
N GLY A 156 -17.58 19.56 -30.20
CA GLY A 156 -16.78 19.86 -31.40
C GLY A 156 -15.30 19.85 -31.10
N ALA A 157 -14.52 19.23 -31.94
CA ALA A 157 -13.05 19.10 -31.85
C ALA A 157 -12.29 20.47 -31.83
N ARG A 158 -12.60 21.37 -30.94
CA ARG A 158 -11.97 22.70 -30.84
C ARG A 158 -10.89 22.83 -29.78
N ASP A 159 -10.70 21.86 -28.92
CA ASP A 159 -9.66 21.92 -27.90
C ASP A 159 -8.82 20.64 -27.84
N GLY A 160 -8.01 20.45 -28.87
CA GLY A 160 -6.81 19.65 -28.80
C GLY A 160 -5.75 20.40 -27.98
N GLY A 161 -5.87 20.33 -26.66
CA GLY A 161 -4.91 20.95 -25.76
C GLY A 161 -5.54 21.14 -24.39
N ALA A 162 -5.54 20.09 -23.59
CA ALA A 162 -5.91 20.17 -22.17
C ALA A 162 -4.83 20.94 -21.40
N GLY A 163 -4.80 22.25 -21.57
CA GLY A 163 -4.15 23.16 -20.65
C GLY A 163 -4.89 23.14 -19.33
N PHE A 164 -4.28 22.63 -18.29
CA PHE A 164 -4.73 22.72 -16.93
C PHE A 164 -4.82 24.21 -16.52
N ARG A 165 -5.98 24.82 -16.69
CA ARG A 165 -6.27 26.17 -16.15
C ARG A 165 -6.94 25.99 -14.79
N ALA A 166 -6.13 26.08 -13.74
CA ALA A 166 -6.63 26.35 -12.40
C ALA A 166 -7.34 27.74 -12.43
N ARG A 167 -8.67 27.76 -12.41
CA ARG A 167 -9.42 28.99 -12.10
C ARG A 167 -9.29 29.22 -10.60
N ARG A 168 -8.49 30.23 -10.24
CA ARG A 168 -8.52 30.84 -8.92
C ARG A 168 -9.78 31.73 -8.85
N ASP A 169 -10.89 31.18 -8.47
CA ASP A 169 -12.01 31.96 -8.00
C ASP A 169 -11.88 32.04 -6.48
N ALA A 170 -11.24 33.14 -6.05
CA ALA A 170 -11.18 33.50 -4.64
C ALA A 170 -12.61 33.86 -4.17
N ALA A 171 -13.26 32.91 -3.53
CA ALA A 171 -14.49 33.19 -2.78
C ALA A 171 -14.11 34.07 -1.57
N ARG A 172 -14.40 35.34 -1.69
CA ARG A 172 -14.23 36.37 -0.67
C ARG A 172 -15.27 36.16 0.42
N TRP A 173 -14.93 35.43 1.45
CA TRP A 173 -15.73 35.33 2.65
C TRP A 173 -15.76 36.68 3.38
N ARG A 174 -16.91 37.33 3.40
CA ARG A 174 -17.16 38.52 4.23
C ARG A 174 -17.24 38.04 5.68
N ARG A 175 -16.32 38.52 6.52
CA ARG A 175 -16.48 38.45 7.98
C ARG A 175 -17.65 39.29 8.41
N THR A 176 -18.72 38.68 8.88
CA THR A 176 -19.75 39.35 9.67
C THR A 176 -19.26 39.35 11.12
N SER A 177 -18.74 40.46 11.54
CA SER A 177 -18.44 40.76 12.95
C SER A 177 -19.77 40.92 13.66
N HIS A 178 -20.18 39.99 14.48
CA HIS A 178 -21.19 40.23 15.49
C HIS A 178 -20.52 40.93 16.67
N GLN A 179 -20.74 42.22 16.79
CA GLN A 179 -20.64 42.96 18.04
C GLN A 179 -21.84 42.57 18.88
N SER A 180 -21.65 41.94 20.01
CA SER A 180 -22.62 41.87 21.09
C SER A 180 -22.16 42.84 22.20
N SER A 181 -22.85 43.95 22.27
CA SER A 181 -22.91 44.82 23.45
C SER A 181 -23.80 44.15 24.50
N GLY A 182 -23.43 44.21 25.76
CA GLY A 182 -24.23 43.82 26.93
C GLY A 182 -23.32 43.41 28.05
#